data_e65ea25e8abe9acceb3e8307e2fcbebf
#
_entry.id   e65ea25e8abe9acceb3e8307e2fcbebf
#
_cell.length_a   1.000
_cell.length_b   1.000
_cell.length_c   1.000
_cell.angle_alpha   90.00
_cell.angle_beta   90.00
_cell.angle_gamma   90.00
#
_symmetry.space_group_name_H-M   'P 1'
#
loop_
_entity.id
_entity.type
_entity.pdbx_description
1 polymer ?
#
loop_
_entity_poly.entity_id
_entity_poly.type
_entity_poly.pdbx_seq_one_letter_code
_entity_poly.pdbx_strand_id
1 'polypeptide(L)'
;QYQHDMPQKELDASLNAVVEDCVNAVGVDLNTASPSLLTRVAGLNGTIAKNIVAFREENGVFTTRRQLLKVAKLGPKAFEQCAGFLRVPESKNVLDNTGVHPESYDAAKGLLELLGATPKDARDLPARLNAYGAEKAAEALGVGVPTLRDIAKELSKPGRDPRDELPAPVLRTDVLSMEDLKPGMELTGTVRNVIDFGAFVDIGVHQDGLVHVSQMTDRYIKHPLEAVSVGDIVEVKVLAVDVAKKRISLTMKIRETK
;
A
#
# COMPACT_ATOMS: atom_id res chain seq x y z
N GLN A 1 -18.30 8.81 14.58
CA GLN A 1 -19.09 9.20 15.76
C GLN A 1 -18.24 9.91 16.81
N TYR A 2 -16.97 9.52 16.96
CA TYR A 2 -16.01 10.11 17.92
C TYR A 2 -15.14 11.24 17.35
N GLN A 3 -15.28 11.58 16.08
CA GLN A 3 -14.47 12.63 15.43
C GLN A 3 -14.64 14.03 16.07
N HIS A 4 -15.80 14.29 16.69
CA HIS A 4 -16.08 15.58 17.33
C HIS A 4 -15.40 15.73 18.70
N ASP A 5 -14.98 14.61 19.31
CA ASP A 5 -14.33 14.59 20.62
C ASP A 5 -12.80 14.72 20.52
N MET A 6 -12.27 14.71 19.28
CA MET A 6 -10.83 14.85 19.04
C MET A 6 -10.45 16.29 18.68
N PRO A 7 -9.24 16.74 19.05
CA PRO A 7 -8.71 18.03 18.61
C PRO A 7 -8.64 18.09 17.07
N GLN A 8 -9.47 18.90 16.44
CA GLN A 8 -9.61 18.94 14.98
C GLN A 8 -8.28 19.24 14.27
N LYS A 9 -7.43 20.09 14.84
CA LYS A 9 -6.11 20.39 14.26
C LYS A 9 -5.17 19.18 14.20
N GLU A 10 -5.21 18.36 15.24
CA GLU A 10 -4.39 17.13 15.30
C GLU A 10 -4.94 16.06 14.34
N LEU A 11 -6.26 15.95 14.25
CA LEU A 11 -6.91 15.07 13.30
C LEU A 11 -6.56 15.46 11.85
N ASP A 12 -6.69 16.75 11.52
CA ASP A 12 -6.35 17.26 10.19
C ASP A 12 -4.87 17.05 9.86
N ALA A 13 -3.99 17.30 10.82
CA ALA A 13 -2.55 17.06 10.63
C ALA A 13 -2.24 15.58 10.38
N SER A 14 -2.84 14.68 11.17
CA SER A 14 -2.66 13.22 11.00
C SER A 14 -3.21 12.72 9.68
N LEU A 15 -4.41 13.17 9.28
CA LEU A 15 -5.01 12.80 8.01
C LEU A 15 -4.18 13.31 6.82
N ASN A 16 -3.67 14.55 6.89
CA ASN A 16 -2.80 15.10 5.86
C ASN A 16 -1.50 14.31 5.75
N ALA A 17 -0.88 13.94 6.87
CA ALA A 17 0.34 13.13 6.87
C ALA A 17 0.11 11.77 6.20
N VAL A 18 -0.97 11.07 6.56
CA VAL A 18 -1.32 9.78 5.93
C VAL A 18 -1.56 9.93 4.43
N VAL A 19 -2.26 10.99 3.99
CA VAL A 19 -2.50 11.24 2.56
C VAL A 19 -1.18 11.52 1.83
N GLU A 20 -0.29 12.33 2.41
CA GLU A 20 1.03 12.63 1.83
C GLU A 20 1.89 11.36 1.73
N ASP A 21 1.93 10.54 2.76
CA ASP A 21 2.66 9.27 2.76
C ASP A 21 2.12 8.33 1.67
N CYS A 22 0.80 8.18 1.56
CA CYS A 22 0.18 7.37 0.52
C CYS A 22 0.50 7.89 -0.89
N VAL A 23 0.37 9.20 -1.11
CA VAL A 23 0.65 9.84 -2.41
C VAL A 23 2.10 9.65 -2.82
N ASN A 24 3.04 9.82 -1.89
CA ASN A 24 4.46 9.65 -2.17
C ASN A 24 4.84 8.17 -2.36
N ALA A 25 4.21 7.25 -1.63
CA ALA A 25 4.45 5.82 -1.80
C ALA A 25 3.99 5.29 -3.18
N VAL A 26 2.86 5.76 -3.68
CA VAL A 26 2.31 5.36 -4.99
C VAL A 26 3.01 6.08 -6.14
N GLY A 27 3.28 7.37 -5.95
CA GLY A 27 3.71 8.29 -6.99
C GLY A 27 2.53 8.89 -7.76
N VAL A 28 2.77 10.00 -8.42
CA VAL A 28 1.76 10.82 -9.08
C VAL A 28 2.07 10.99 -10.55
N ASP A 29 1.12 10.73 -11.42
CA ASP A 29 1.25 10.99 -12.84
C ASP A 29 1.19 12.50 -13.14
N LEU A 30 2.25 13.02 -13.75
CA LEU A 30 2.41 14.44 -14.10
C LEU A 30 1.37 14.94 -15.09
N ASN A 31 0.89 14.06 -15.97
CA ASN A 31 0.02 14.44 -17.07
C ASN A 31 -1.45 14.49 -16.67
N THR A 32 -1.84 13.73 -15.65
CA THR A 32 -3.24 13.60 -15.23
C THR A 32 -3.55 14.25 -13.88
N ALA A 33 -2.53 14.46 -13.04
CA ALA A 33 -2.72 14.97 -11.69
C ALA A 33 -3.33 16.37 -11.62
N SER A 34 -4.26 16.56 -10.67
CA SER A 34 -4.78 17.88 -10.34
C SER A 34 -3.76 18.72 -9.55
N PRO A 35 -3.86 20.06 -9.56
CA PRO A 35 -3.00 20.91 -8.71
C PRO A 35 -3.09 20.54 -7.22
N SER A 36 -4.27 20.15 -6.74
CA SER A 36 -4.49 19.75 -5.35
C SER A 36 -3.73 18.45 -5.01
N LEU A 37 -3.70 17.48 -5.93
CA LEU A 37 -2.94 16.25 -5.74
C LEU A 37 -1.43 16.52 -5.77
N LEU A 38 -0.98 17.35 -6.70
CA LEU A 38 0.44 17.72 -6.82
C LEU A 38 0.97 18.41 -5.56
N THR A 39 0.15 19.18 -4.82
CA THR A 39 0.59 19.80 -3.56
C THR A 39 0.87 18.79 -2.44
N ARG A 40 0.45 17.54 -2.57
CA ARG A 40 0.73 16.46 -1.63
C ARG A 40 2.06 15.76 -1.89
N VAL A 41 2.69 16.06 -3.02
CA VAL A 41 4.01 15.52 -3.37
C VAL A 41 5.09 16.29 -2.63
N ALA A 42 6.03 15.57 -2.01
CA ALA A 42 7.15 16.17 -1.30
C ALA A 42 7.92 17.15 -2.21
N GLY A 43 8.29 18.30 -1.69
CA GLY A 43 9.00 19.36 -2.42
C GLY A 43 8.13 20.24 -3.32
N LEU A 44 6.84 19.97 -3.46
CA LEU A 44 5.91 20.80 -4.24
C LEU A 44 5.02 21.67 -3.32
N ASN A 45 4.85 22.92 -3.70
CA ASN A 45 3.89 23.83 -3.08
C ASN A 45 2.77 24.20 -4.06
N GLY A 46 1.74 24.88 -3.57
CA GLY A 46 0.58 25.23 -4.38
C GLY A 46 0.89 26.10 -5.61
N THR A 47 1.94 26.93 -5.55
CA THR A 47 2.35 27.74 -6.70
C THR A 47 3.03 26.87 -7.76
N ILE A 48 3.94 26.01 -7.36
CA ILE A 48 4.64 25.07 -8.27
C ILE A 48 3.63 24.10 -8.89
N ALA A 49 2.70 23.56 -8.09
CA ALA A 49 1.64 22.66 -8.58
C ALA A 49 0.78 23.30 -9.68
N LYS A 50 0.40 24.57 -9.51
CA LYS A 50 -0.32 25.32 -10.55
C LYS A 50 0.54 25.55 -11.79
N ASN A 51 1.82 25.87 -11.62
CA ASN A 51 2.75 26.09 -12.73
C ASN A 51 2.99 24.78 -13.53
N ILE A 52 3.02 23.62 -12.89
CA ILE A 52 3.11 22.31 -13.58
C ILE A 52 1.90 22.11 -14.49
N VAL A 53 0.70 22.39 -13.98
CA VAL A 53 -0.53 22.27 -14.78
C VAL A 53 -0.54 23.27 -15.93
N ALA A 54 -0.22 24.55 -15.68
CA ALA A 54 -0.12 25.57 -16.73
C ALA A 54 0.91 25.17 -17.79
N PHE A 55 2.07 24.65 -17.39
CA PHE A 55 3.12 24.21 -18.32
C PHE A 55 2.61 23.11 -19.26
N ARG A 56 1.87 22.11 -18.77
CA ARG A 56 1.35 21.04 -19.63
C ARG A 56 0.21 21.52 -20.54
N GLU A 57 -0.57 22.51 -20.10
CA GLU A 57 -1.63 23.12 -20.92
C GLU A 57 -1.04 23.94 -22.07
N GLU A 58 0.08 24.64 -21.81
CA GLU A 58 0.74 25.49 -22.82
C GLU A 58 1.68 24.71 -23.76
N ASN A 59 2.43 23.72 -23.24
CA ASN A 59 3.49 23.03 -23.95
C ASN A 59 3.16 21.57 -24.32
N GLY A 60 1.97 21.11 -23.96
CA GLY A 60 1.55 19.71 -24.09
C GLY A 60 2.06 18.83 -22.97
N VAL A 61 1.77 17.52 -23.08
CA VAL A 61 2.10 16.53 -22.07
C VAL A 61 3.60 16.41 -21.79
N PHE A 62 3.95 16.13 -20.55
CA PHE A 62 5.32 15.78 -20.19
C PHE A 62 5.71 14.45 -20.82
N THR A 63 6.85 14.42 -21.47
CA THR A 63 7.44 13.22 -22.07
C THR A 63 8.66 12.72 -21.31
N THR A 64 9.20 13.52 -20.39
CA THR A 64 10.31 13.15 -19.51
C THR A 64 10.22 13.91 -18.18
N ARG A 65 10.73 13.31 -17.10
CA ARG A 65 10.84 13.99 -15.79
C ARG A 65 11.70 15.25 -15.84
N ARG A 66 12.74 15.28 -16.69
CA ARG A 66 13.65 16.44 -16.81
C ARG A 66 12.94 17.71 -17.29
N GLN A 67 11.79 17.59 -17.96
CA GLN A 67 11.03 18.76 -18.37
C GLN A 67 10.49 19.57 -17.18
N LEU A 68 10.39 18.99 -15.99
CA LEU A 68 10.05 19.70 -14.75
C LEU A 68 10.98 20.88 -14.48
N LEU A 69 12.26 20.78 -14.83
CA LEU A 69 13.22 21.89 -14.69
C LEU A 69 12.90 23.12 -15.54
N LYS A 70 11.98 22.99 -16.50
CA LYS A 70 11.50 24.10 -17.33
C LYS A 70 10.25 24.78 -16.72
N VAL A 71 9.68 24.19 -15.69
CA VAL A 71 8.50 24.73 -15.00
C VAL A 71 8.90 25.94 -14.15
N ALA A 72 8.15 27.03 -14.28
CA ALA A 72 8.42 28.25 -13.54
C ALA A 72 8.38 28.01 -12.02
N LYS A 73 9.38 28.54 -11.32
CA LYS A 73 9.60 28.43 -9.87
C LYS A 73 9.95 27.02 -9.36
N LEU A 74 10.09 26.01 -10.23
CA LEU A 74 10.60 24.70 -9.87
C LEU A 74 12.11 24.69 -10.09
N GLY A 75 12.85 24.99 -9.03
CA GLY A 75 14.31 24.98 -9.07
C GLY A 75 14.92 23.58 -8.87
N PRO A 76 16.25 23.44 -9.03
CA PRO A 76 16.95 22.15 -8.88
C PRO A 76 16.64 21.45 -7.55
N LYS A 77 16.64 22.18 -6.44
CA LYS A 77 16.36 21.63 -5.11
C LYS A 77 14.94 21.06 -4.99
N ALA A 78 13.93 21.74 -5.56
CA ALA A 78 12.56 21.22 -5.58
C ALA A 78 12.45 20.01 -6.51
N PHE A 79 13.20 20.00 -7.63
CA PHE A 79 13.27 18.85 -8.53
C PHE A 79 13.87 17.62 -7.82
N GLU A 80 14.98 17.77 -7.12
CA GLU A 80 15.58 16.69 -6.32
C GLU A 80 14.60 16.09 -5.30
N GLN A 81 13.77 16.93 -4.68
CA GLN A 81 12.80 16.47 -3.68
C GLN A 81 11.59 15.76 -4.29
N CYS A 82 11.09 16.21 -5.45
CA CYS A 82 9.82 15.70 -6.01
C CYS A 82 9.99 14.64 -7.10
N ALA A 83 11.15 14.60 -7.79
CA ALA A 83 11.30 13.80 -9.00
C ALA A 83 11.08 12.30 -8.80
N GLY A 84 11.44 11.76 -7.63
CA GLY A 84 11.22 10.35 -7.29
C GLY A 84 9.75 9.97 -7.15
N PHE A 85 8.87 10.93 -6.89
CA PHE A 85 7.44 10.71 -6.64
C PHE A 85 6.55 11.01 -7.84
N LEU A 86 7.11 11.61 -8.89
CA LEU A 86 6.37 11.97 -10.09
C LEU A 86 6.60 10.95 -11.20
N ARG A 87 5.56 10.54 -11.88
CA ARG A 87 5.56 9.53 -12.93
C ARG A 87 5.23 10.15 -14.28
N VAL A 88 5.86 9.65 -15.33
CA VAL A 88 5.58 10.00 -16.72
C VAL A 88 5.42 8.71 -17.52
N PRO A 89 4.20 8.13 -17.55
CA PRO A 89 3.94 6.85 -18.23
C PRO A 89 4.31 6.87 -19.72
N GLU A 90 4.13 8.00 -20.39
CA GLU A 90 4.40 8.19 -21.81
C GLU A 90 5.89 8.41 -22.14
N SER A 91 6.76 8.40 -21.13
CA SER A 91 8.20 8.60 -21.35
C SER A 91 8.81 7.44 -22.13
N LYS A 92 9.73 7.79 -23.05
CA LYS A 92 10.59 6.81 -23.72
C LYS A 92 11.55 6.12 -22.75
N ASN A 93 11.89 6.79 -21.66
CA ASN A 93 12.69 6.21 -20.59
C ASN A 93 11.79 5.55 -19.56
N VAL A 94 11.77 4.23 -19.53
CA VAL A 94 10.93 3.45 -18.61
C VAL A 94 11.16 3.84 -17.14
N LEU A 95 12.37 4.30 -16.79
CA LEU A 95 12.69 4.73 -15.43
C LEU A 95 11.88 5.96 -14.98
N ASP A 96 11.38 6.79 -15.91
CA ASP A 96 10.51 7.92 -15.58
C ASP A 96 9.12 7.48 -15.06
N ASN A 97 8.75 6.21 -15.24
CA ASN A 97 7.52 5.63 -14.68
C ASN A 97 7.77 4.72 -13.47
N THR A 98 8.92 4.87 -12.80
CA THR A 98 9.29 4.08 -11.62
C THR A 98 9.53 4.98 -10.40
N GLY A 99 9.71 4.40 -9.20
CA GLY A 99 10.12 5.12 -7.98
C GLY A 99 11.59 5.50 -7.96
N VAL A 100 12.39 5.04 -8.93
CA VAL A 100 13.81 5.33 -8.97
C VAL A 100 14.05 6.82 -9.19
N HIS A 101 14.87 7.43 -8.34
CA HIS A 101 15.23 8.84 -8.47
C HIS A 101 16.13 9.07 -9.69
N PRO A 102 15.99 10.21 -10.42
CA PRO A 102 16.81 10.50 -11.61
C PRO A 102 18.32 10.43 -11.38
N GLU A 103 18.82 10.74 -10.20
CA GLU A 103 20.23 10.61 -9.83
C GLU A 103 20.73 9.16 -9.85
N SER A 104 19.84 8.21 -9.60
CA SER A 104 20.14 6.79 -9.57
C SER A 104 19.91 6.09 -10.92
N TYR A 105 19.59 6.82 -11.99
CA TYR A 105 19.30 6.21 -13.30
C TYR A 105 20.47 5.44 -13.89
N ASP A 106 21.70 5.96 -13.72
CA ASP A 106 22.89 5.28 -14.23
C ASP A 106 23.15 3.99 -13.46
N ALA A 107 22.97 4.01 -12.14
CA ALA A 107 23.06 2.81 -11.31
C ALA A 107 21.94 1.80 -11.65
N ALA A 108 20.72 2.27 -11.90
CA ALA A 108 19.61 1.42 -12.30
C ALA A 108 19.84 0.75 -13.67
N LYS A 109 20.34 1.48 -14.65
CA LYS A 109 20.70 0.93 -15.96
C LYS A 109 21.85 -0.08 -15.84
N GLY A 110 22.90 0.29 -15.11
CA GLY A 110 24.04 -0.60 -14.87
C GLY A 110 23.60 -1.89 -14.15
N LEU A 111 22.65 -1.82 -13.21
CA LEU A 111 22.11 -2.99 -12.55
C LEU A 111 21.35 -3.90 -13.52
N LEU A 112 20.52 -3.33 -14.39
CA LEU A 112 19.80 -4.08 -15.41
C LEU A 112 20.76 -4.78 -16.39
N GLU A 113 21.79 -4.07 -16.86
CA GLU A 113 22.83 -4.62 -17.73
C GLU A 113 23.63 -5.74 -17.04
N LEU A 114 24.06 -5.52 -15.79
CA LEU A 114 24.83 -6.47 -15.00
C LEU A 114 24.09 -7.78 -14.77
N LEU A 115 22.77 -7.70 -14.55
CA LEU A 115 21.91 -8.85 -14.30
C LEU A 115 21.26 -9.42 -15.57
N GLY A 116 21.55 -8.85 -16.74
CA GLY A 116 20.96 -9.27 -18.02
C GLY A 116 19.42 -9.16 -18.03
N ALA A 117 18.88 -8.17 -17.33
CA ALA A 117 17.44 -7.97 -17.19
C ALA A 117 16.97 -6.78 -18.04
N THR A 118 15.74 -6.86 -18.54
CA THR A 118 15.06 -5.73 -19.15
C THR A 118 14.10 -5.10 -18.15
N PRO A 119 13.73 -3.82 -18.29
CA PRO A 119 12.74 -3.20 -17.41
C PRO A 119 11.39 -3.92 -17.39
N LYS A 120 11.07 -4.71 -18.43
CA LYS A 120 9.84 -5.50 -18.51
C LYS A 120 9.90 -6.77 -17.66
N ASP A 121 11.11 -7.31 -17.48
CA ASP A 121 11.36 -8.56 -16.73
C ASP A 121 11.91 -8.30 -15.32
N ALA A 122 11.72 -7.09 -14.83
CA ALA A 122 12.31 -6.63 -13.58
C ALA A 122 11.66 -7.23 -12.30
N ARG A 123 10.59 -8.00 -12.43
CA ARG A 123 9.90 -8.60 -11.25
C ARG A 123 10.83 -9.44 -10.39
N ASP A 124 11.74 -10.19 -11.00
CA ASP A 124 12.67 -11.08 -10.31
C ASP A 124 14.01 -10.40 -9.97
N LEU A 125 14.14 -9.11 -10.19
CA LEU A 125 15.38 -8.37 -9.98
C LEU A 125 15.94 -8.52 -8.56
N PRO A 126 15.15 -8.44 -7.48
CA PRO A 126 15.66 -8.65 -6.12
C PRO A 126 16.25 -10.04 -5.92
N ALA A 127 15.63 -11.09 -6.49
CA ALA A 127 16.12 -12.45 -6.40
C ALA A 127 17.42 -12.63 -7.21
N ARG A 128 17.49 -12.06 -8.42
CA ARG A 128 18.70 -12.07 -9.27
C ARG A 128 19.85 -11.32 -8.61
N LEU A 129 19.59 -10.18 -7.98
CA LEU A 129 20.59 -9.40 -7.24
C LEU A 129 21.15 -10.19 -6.07
N ASN A 130 20.30 -10.88 -5.32
CA ASN A 130 20.74 -11.75 -4.22
C ASN A 130 21.58 -12.94 -4.73
N ALA A 131 21.21 -13.56 -5.85
CA ALA A 131 21.94 -14.66 -6.46
C ALA A 131 23.30 -14.23 -7.01
N TYR A 132 23.40 -13.03 -7.60
CA TYR A 132 24.66 -12.47 -8.09
C TYR A 132 25.58 -12.04 -6.95
N GLY A 133 25.04 -11.61 -5.84
CA GLY A 133 25.72 -11.04 -4.68
C GLY A 133 25.63 -9.52 -4.67
N ALA A 134 24.78 -8.98 -3.78
CA ALA A 134 24.51 -7.55 -3.70
C ALA A 134 25.76 -6.70 -3.44
N GLU A 135 26.74 -7.23 -2.70
CA GLU A 135 28.01 -6.58 -2.38
C GLU A 135 28.90 -6.43 -3.64
N LYS A 136 29.00 -7.50 -4.45
CA LYS A 136 29.74 -7.46 -5.71
C LYS A 136 29.13 -6.49 -6.72
N ALA A 137 27.80 -6.46 -6.79
CA ALA A 137 27.09 -5.54 -7.66
C ALA A 137 27.27 -4.08 -7.19
N ALA A 138 27.26 -3.84 -5.88
CA ALA A 138 27.50 -2.52 -5.28
C ALA A 138 28.89 -2.00 -5.60
N GLU A 139 29.91 -2.82 -5.47
CA GLU A 139 31.28 -2.50 -5.81
C GLU A 139 31.44 -2.20 -7.31
N ALA A 140 30.86 -3.04 -8.18
CA ALA A 140 30.92 -2.89 -9.64
C ALA A 140 30.26 -1.59 -10.13
N LEU A 141 29.18 -1.14 -9.47
CA LEU A 141 28.39 0.04 -9.84
C LEU A 141 28.77 1.29 -9.03
N GLY A 142 29.65 1.18 -8.04
CA GLY A 142 30.10 2.30 -7.21
C GLY A 142 28.99 2.89 -6.33
N VAL A 143 28.00 2.08 -5.92
CA VAL A 143 26.84 2.51 -5.11
C VAL A 143 26.69 1.63 -3.87
N GLY A 144 26.00 2.15 -2.84
CA GLY A 144 25.78 1.38 -1.61
C GLY A 144 24.82 0.19 -1.82
N VAL A 145 25.05 -0.90 -1.08
CA VAL A 145 24.16 -2.09 -1.10
C VAL A 145 22.70 -1.74 -0.78
N PRO A 146 22.38 -0.88 0.21
CA PRO A 146 21.01 -0.47 0.48
C PRO A 146 20.36 0.19 -0.74
N THR A 147 21.08 1.13 -1.39
CA THR A 147 20.60 1.83 -2.60
C THR A 147 20.29 0.86 -3.74
N LEU A 148 21.14 -0.15 -3.96
CA LEU A 148 20.89 -1.16 -4.99
C LEU A 148 19.67 -2.01 -4.69
N ARG A 149 19.47 -2.39 -3.43
CA ARG A 149 18.29 -3.13 -3.02
C ARG A 149 17.01 -2.33 -3.22
N ASP A 150 17.04 -1.03 -2.91
CA ASP A 150 15.91 -0.13 -3.12
C ASP A 150 15.62 0.05 -4.61
N ILE A 151 16.65 0.26 -5.44
CA ILE A 151 16.51 0.32 -6.90
C ILE A 151 15.89 -0.99 -7.43
N ALA A 152 16.40 -2.14 -7.03
CA ALA A 152 15.87 -3.44 -7.46
C ALA A 152 14.41 -3.64 -7.05
N LYS A 153 14.06 -3.23 -5.83
CA LYS A 153 12.69 -3.27 -5.30
C LYS A 153 11.76 -2.34 -6.08
N GLU A 154 12.19 -1.11 -6.37
CA GLU A 154 11.39 -0.15 -7.12
C GLU A 154 11.20 -0.59 -8.59
N LEU A 155 12.22 -1.14 -9.22
CA LEU A 155 12.14 -1.67 -10.59
C LEU A 155 11.27 -2.93 -10.68
N SER A 156 11.19 -3.72 -9.62
CA SER A 156 10.34 -4.92 -9.59
C SER A 156 8.84 -4.62 -9.49
N LYS A 157 8.47 -3.36 -9.24
CA LYS A 157 7.10 -2.89 -9.05
C LYS A 157 6.69 -1.88 -10.12
N PRO A 158 6.66 -2.23 -11.41
CA PRO A 158 6.22 -1.30 -12.45
C PRO A 158 4.73 -1.00 -12.29
N GLY A 159 4.39 0.28 -12.15
CA GLY A 159 2.99 0.75 -12.13
C GLY A 159 2.19 0.27 -10.92
N ARG A 160 2.80 0.30 -9.73
CA ARG A 160 2.17 -0.14 -8.48
C ARG A 160 0.81 0.54 -8.24
N ASP A 161 -0.26 -0.23 -8.32
CA ASP A 161 -1.53 0.12 -7.69
C ASP A 161 -1.47 -0.41 -6.24
N PRO A 162 -1.55 0.45 -5.20
CA PRO A 162 -1.57 0.01 -3.81
C PRO A 162 -2.76 -0.91 -3.50
N ARG A 163 -3.77 -0.92 -4.36
CA ARG A 163 -4.92 -1.83 -4.23
C ARG A 163 -4.54 -3.28 -4.52
N ASP A 164 -3.51 -3.52 -5.33
CA ASP A 164 -3.03 -4.88 -5.63
C ASP A 164 -2.34 -5.52 -4.41
N GLU A 165 -1.87 -4.72 -3.45
CA GLU A 165 -1.25 -5.19 -2.21
C GLU A 165 -2.26 -5.29 -1.05
N LEU A 166 -3.44 -4.71 -1.19
CA LEU A 166 -4.51 -4.88 -0.21
C LEU A 166 -5.18 -6.25 -0.41
N PRO A 167 -5.48 -6.96 0.68
CA PRO A 167 -6.27 -8.17 0.57
C PRO A 167 -7.59 -7.82 -0.14
N ALA A 168 -7.93 -8.60 -1.17
CA ALA A 168 -9.16 -8.40 -1.90
C ALA A 168 -10.35 -8.35 -0.92
N PRO A 169 -11.24 -7.36 -1.03
CA PRO A 169 -12.40 -7.32 -0.16
C PRO A 169 -13.18 -8.62 -0.32
N VAL A 170 -13.50 -9.25 0.80
CA VAL A 170 -14.29 -10.47 0.81
C VAL A 170 -15.73 -10.10 0.45
N LEU A 171 -15.98 -9.98 -0.86
CA LEU A 171 -17.32 -9.79 -1.38
C LEU A 171 -18.00 -11.17 -1.41
N ARG A 172 -18.67 -11.52 -0.33
CA ARG A 172 -19.54 -12.70 -0.31
C ARG A 172 -20.95 -12.30 -0.72
N THR A 173 -21.43 -12.93 -1.76
CA THR A 173 -22.84 -12.84 -2.21
C THR A 173 -23.72 -13.93 -1.60
N ASP A 174 -23.13 -14.89 -0.90
CA ASP A 174 -23.77 -16.16 -0.58
C ASP A 174 -24.41 -16.22 0.81
N VAL A 175 -24.06 -15.34 1.74
CA VAL A 175 -24.65 -15.31 3.08
C VAL A 175 -25.27 -13.95 3.31
N LEU A 176 -26.57 -13.89 3.21
CA LEU A 176 -27.31 -12.64 3.22
C LEU A 176 -28.05 -12.41 4.53
N SER A 177 -28.31 -13.44 5.32
CA SER A 177 -29.04 -13.34 6.57
C SER A 177 -28.46 -14.20 7.68
N MET A 178 -28.79 -13.85 8.94
CA MET A 178 -28.41 -14.63 10.12
C MET A 178 -29.07 -16.02 10.12
N GLU A 179 -30.20 -16.16 9.43
CA GLU A 179 -30.98 -17.39 9.34
C GLU A 179 -30.32 -18.45 8.45
N ASP A 180 -29.44 -18.01 7.53
CA ASP A 180 -28.70 -18.89 6.64
C ASP A 180 -27.45 -19.50 7.30
N LEU A 181 -27.05 -18.98 8.47
CA LEU A 181 -25.91 -19.47 9.21
C LEU A 181 -26.23 -20.79 9.93
N LYS A 182 -25.40 -21.81 9.68
CA LYS A 182 -25.49 -23.11 10.34
C LYS A 182 -24.25 -23.36 11.21
N PRO A 183 -24.42 -23.94 12.42
CA PRO A 183 -23.30 -24.39 13.22
C PRO A 183 -22.37 -25.30 12.39
N GLY A 184 -21.07 -25.10 12.50
CA GLY A 184 -20.07 -25.83 11.73
C GLY A 184 -19.66 -25.19 10.41
N MET A 185 -20.32 -24.13 9.95
CA MET A 185 -19.99 -23.40 8.71
C MET A 185 -18.69 -22.63 8.88
N GLU A 186 -17.78 -22.80 7.92
CA GLU A 186 -16.50 -22.09 7.88
C GLU A 186 -16.64 -20.86 7.00
N LEU A 187 -16.22 -19.71 7.52
CA LEU A 187 -16.39 -18.41 6.91
C LEU A 187 -15.12 -17.59 7.07
N THR A 188 -14.86 -16.73 6.12
CA THR A 188 -13.81 -15.71 6.25
C THR A 188 -14.47 -14.42 6.72
N GLY A 189 -13.90 -13.77 7.72
CA GLY A 189 -14.43 -12.51 8.24
C GLY A 189 -13.32 -11.49 8.50
N THR A 190 -13.72 -10.25 8.73
CA THR A 190 -12.80 -9.15 9.08
C THR A 190 -13.01 -8.76 10.53
N VAL A 191 -11.93 -8.63 11.29
CA VAL A 191 -11.97 -8.19 12.69
C VAL A 191 -12.36 -6.72 12.74
N ARG A 192 -13.54 -6.40 13.28
CA ARG A 192 -14.03 -5.03 13.44
C ARG A 192 -13.64 -4.38 14.75
N ASN A 193 -13.63 -5.15 15.81
CA ASN A 193 -13.31 -4.65 17.15
C ASN A 193 -12.70 -5.74 18.01
N VAL A 194 -11.76 -5.35 18.89
CA VAL A 194 -11.10 -6.24 19.84
C VAL A 194 -11.34 -5.68 21.24
N ILE A 195 -11.86 -6.53 22.12
CA ILE A 195 -12.21 -6.20 23.53
C ILE A 195 -11.58 -7.23 24.47
N ASP A 196 -11.55 -6.98 25.75
CA ASP A 196 -10.82 -7.79 26.73
C ASP A 196 -11.18 -9.29 26.73
N PHE A 197 -12.40 -9.63 26.39
CA PHE A 197 -12.87 -11.03 26.40
C PHE A 197 -13.02 -11.66 25.01
N GLY A 198 -12.70 -10.93 23.93
CA GLY A 198 -12.80 -11.50 22.58
C GLY A 198 -12.67 -10.46 21.45
N ALA A 199 -12.97 -10.89 20.23
CA ALA A 199 -13.04 -10.05 19.06
C ALA A 199 -14.38 -10.17 18.35
N PHE A 200 -14.85 -9.04 17.83
CA PHE A 200 -15.99 -8.99 16.92
C PHE A 200 -15.52 -9.10 15.49
N VAL A 201 -16.09 -10.05 14.78
CA VAL A 201 -15.71 -10.37 13.39
C VAL A 201 -16.93 -10.19 12.49
N ASP A 202 -16.78 -9.35 11.48
CA ASP A 202 -17.76 -9.20 10.41
C ASP A 202 -17.61 -10.37 9.42
N ILE A 203 -18.62 -11.18 9.33
CA ILE A 203 -18.68 -12.36 8.44
C ILE A 203 -19.60 -12.15 7.23
N GLY A 204 -19.97 -10.88 6.96
CA GLY A 204 -20.81 -10.51 5.80
C GLY A 204 -22.32 -10.59 6.05
N VAL A 205 -22.76 -10.81 7.29
CA VAL A 205 -24.16 -10.65 7.71
C VAL A 205 -24.34 -9.34 8.46
N HIS A 206 -25.58 -8.86 8.62
CA HIS A 206 -25.87 -7.58 9.28
C HIS A 206 -25.48 -7.51 10.77
N GLN A 207 -24.95 -8.58 11.34
CA GLN A 207 -24.56 -8.71 12.74
C GLN A 207 -23.16 -9.28 12.86
N ASP A 208 -22.30 -8.62 13.65
CA ASP A 208 -20.94 -9.14 13.92
C ASP A 208 -21.00 -10.38 14.80
N GLY A 209 -20.17 -11.37 14.49
CA GLY A 209 -19.97 -12.55 15.31
C GLY A 209 -18.90 -12.32 16.39
N LEU A 210 -19.07 -12.93 17.55
CA LEU A 210 -18.11 -12.87 18.66
C LEU A 210 -17.23 -14.12 18.66
N VAL A 211 -15.92 -13.92 18.59
CA VAL A 211 -14.90 -14.92 18.92
C VAL A 211 -14.42 -14.65 20.34
N HIS A 212 -14.78 -15.51 21.29
CA HIS A 212 -14.29 -15.40 22.66
C HIS A 212 -12.79 -15.68 22.74
N VAL A 213 -12.04 -15.06 23.68
CA VAL A 213 -10.59 -15.21 23.83
C VAL A 213 -10.15 -16.69 23.90
N SER A 214 -10.93 -17.55 24.53
CA SER A 214 -10.67 -18.99 24.61
C SER A 214 -10.85 -19.73 23.28
N GLN A 215 -11.43 -19.12 22.26
CA GLN A 215 -11.73 -19.68 20.95
C GLN A 215 -10.86 -19.09 19.85
N MET A 216 -9.87 -18.24 20.19
CA MET A 216 -8.99 -17.61 19.22
C MET A 216 -7.78 -18.47 18.86
N THR A 217 -7.08 -18.99 19.87
CA THR A 217 -5.84 -19.78 19.70
C THR A 217 -5.85 -21.00 20.59
N ASP A 218 -5.06 -22.03 20.22
CA ASP A 218 -4.87 -23.22 21.06
C ASP A 218 -3.93 -22.95 22.24
N ARG A 219 -3.05 -21.93 22.15
CA ARG A 219 -2.22 -21.47 23.26
C ARG A 219 -2.99 -20.50 24.13
N TYR A 220 -2.64 -20.48 25.43
CA TYR A 220 -3.19 -19.48 26.33
C TYR A 220 -2.67 -18.08 25.97
N ILE A 221 -3.59 -17.12 25.80
CA ILE A 221 -3.31 -15.69 25.62
C ILE A 221 -3.99 -14.90 26.73
N LYS A 222 -3.33 -13.83 27.20
CA LYS A 222 -3.90 -12.96 28.24
C LYS A 222 -4.88 -11.96 27.65
N HIS A 223 -4.58 -11.46 26.46
CA HIS A 223 -5.40 -10.45 25.80
C HIS A 223 -5.62 -10.82 24.33
N PRO A 224 -6.83 -10.63 23.78
CA PRO A 224 -7.14 -10.92 22.37
C PRO A 224 -6.24 -10.23 21.35
N LEU A 225 -5.70 -9.03 21.64
CA LEU A 225 -4.75 -8.32 20.79
C LEU A 225 -3.41 -9.06 20.57
N GLU A 226 -3.11 -10.08 21.36
CA GLU A 226 -1.94 -10.95 21.13
C GLU A 226 -2.17 -11.92 19.95
N ALA A 227 -3.41 -12.10 19.53
CA ALA A 227 -3.80 -13.03 18.47
C ALA A 227 -4.28 -12.33 17.21
N VAL A 228 -5.01 -11.21 17.33
CA VAL A 228 -5.63 -10.50 16.21
C VAL A 228 -5.62 -9.00 16.44
N SER A 229 -5.60 -8.25 15.33
CA SER A 229 -5.73 -6.79 15.30
C SER A 229 -6.97 -6.38 14.52
N VAL A 230 -7.46 -5.17 14.77
CA VAL A 230 -8.59 -4.61 14.01
C VAL A 230 -8.19 -4.47 12.53
N GLY A 231 -9.02 -4.99 11.64
CA GLY A 231 -8.76 -5.02 10.20
C GLY A 231 -8.18 -6.34 9.69
N ASP A 232 -7.78 -7.27 10.58
CA ASP A 232 -7.28 -8.58 10.17
C ASP A 232 -8.38 -9.41 9.51
N ILE A 233 -8.01 -10.14 8.46
CA ILE A 233 -8.86 -11.14 7.83
C ILE A 233 -8.58 -12.48 8.49
N VAL A 234 -9.62 -13.08 9.05
CA VAL A 234 -9.53 -14.32 9.82
C VAL A 234 -10.51 -15.37 9.30
N GLU A 235 -10.10 -16.62 9.33
CA GLU A 235 -11.00 -17.74 9.10
C GLU A 235 -11.69 -18.11 10.42
N VAL A 236 -13.00 -18.21 10.36
CA VAL A 236 -13.82 -18.51 11.54
C VAL A 236 -14.84 -19.62 11.23
N LYS A 237 -15.17 -20.39 12.25
CA LYS A 237 -16.22 -21.40 12.19
C LYS A 237 -17.36 -21.03 13.10
N VAL A 238 -18.58 -21.16 12.61
CA VAL A 238 -19.80 -20.87 13.40
C VAL A 238 -19.98 -21.96 14.45
N LEU A 239 -20.01 -21.55 15.72
CA LEU A 239 -20.32 -22.44 16.86
C LEU A 239 -21.79 -22.50 17.13
N ALA A 240 -22.45 -21.35 17.25
CA ALA A 240 -23.85 -21.23 17.54
C ALA A 240 -24.45 -19.93 17.00
N VAL A 241 -25.69 -19.94 16.62
CA VAL A 241 -26.46 -18.77 16.19
C VAL A 241 -27.71 -18.67 17.05
N ASP A 242 -27.86 -17.56 17.76
CA ASP A 242 -29.07 -17.23 18.53
C ASP A 242 -29.82 -16.09 17.82
N VAL A 243 -30.74 -16.45 16.95
CA VAL A 243 -31.49 -15.48 16.14
C VAL A 243 -32.33 -14.55 17.02
N ALA A 244 -32.88 -15.08 18.12
CA ALA A 244 -33.75 -14.31 19.04
C ALA A 244 -32.95 -13.19 19.76
N LYS A 245 -31.71 -13.48 20.15
CA LYS A 245 -30.80 -12.52 20.82
C LYS A 245 -29.88 -11.80 19.87
N LYS A 246 -29.96 -12.08 18.58
CA LYS A 246 -29.05 -11.54 17.54
C LYS A 246 -27.58 -11.76 17.90
N ARG A 247 -27.21 -12.96 18.31
CA ARG A 247 -25.85 -13.31 18.70
C ARG A 247 -25.32 -14.45 17.85
N ILE A 248 -24.10 -14.28 17.35
CA ILE A 248 -23.36 -15.28 16.59
C ILE A 248 -22.09 -15.57 17.37
N SER A 249 -21.87 -16.84 17.73
CA SER A 249 -20.66 -17.31 18.40
C SER A 249 -19.76 -17.98 17.37
N LEU A 250 -18.51 -17.57 17.32
CA LEU A 250 -17.51 -18.01 16.36
C LEU A 250 -16.30 -18.61 17.07
N THR A 251 -15.54 -19.46 16.36
CA THR A 251 -14.22 -19.94 16.76
C THR A 251 -13.22 -19.80 15.63
N MET A 252 -11.98 -19.47 15.95
CA MET A 252 -10.83 -19.48 15.04
C MET A 252 -10.07 -20.80 15.14
N LYS A 253 -10.46 -21.71 16.05
CA LYS A 253 -9.85 -23.04 16.18
C LYS A 253 -10.42 -23.99 15.13
N ILE A 254 -9.97 -23.82 13.89
CA ILE A 254 -10.32 -24.70 12.80
C ILE A 254 -9.31 -25.86 12.84
N ARG A 255 -9.68 -27.00 13.46
CA ARG A 255 -8.87 -28.21 13.37
C ARG A 255 -9.06 -28.79 11.98
N GLU A 256 -7.99 -28.90 11.21
CA GLU A 256 -7.97 -29.80 10.08
C GLU A 256 -8.35 -31.20 10.60
N THR A 257 -9.52 -31.65 10.20
CA THR A 257 -9.87 -33.07 10.38
C THR A 257 -8.97 -33.85 9.43
N LYS A 258 -7.98 -34.57 10.00
CA LYS A 258 -7.20 -35.56 9.28
C LYS A 258 -8.09 -36.67 8.78
#